data_6973194007a63922faa132d51bc20993
#
_entry.id   6973194007a63922faa132d51bc20993
#
_cell.length_a   1.000
_cell.length_b   1.000
_cell.length_c   1.000
_cell.angle_alpha   90.00
_cell.angle_beta   90.00
_cell.angle_gamma   90.00
#
_symmetry.space_group_name_H-M   'P 1'
#
loop_
_entity.id
_entity.type
_entity.pdbx_description
1 polymer ?
#
loop_
_entity_poly.entity_id
_entity_poly.type
_entity_poly.pdbx_seq_one_letter_code
_entity_poly.pdbx_strand_id
1 'polypeptide(L)'
;MTQLNRRTLLTAAAGTALTGLAACDDNTMKSIQARLNPTQAAGGSGAAANAPTQAAAAEASAVSQTVRMPSEPWTYARFNAAMEASRRPHALTEAQFTEIQARKPAALERIKTYLDGRFGAADPNVLKAFESVPRDYYHYAYAAQASTAYQAYEANPKPWSIGHGSVLSDYLGQAYMTQLAAPKPTDVTLEIGTGSGFQSSLLSRIVRDAYTIEIIEPIGRAVDQIFSPLGYDNVHGKVGDGYFGWPEVTEGFDTIMLTCVAQYAPPELFRQLKPGGKLIIPIGQPFRRGQVLYVYTKDADGRVHSRRDVGVFFIPMTGAMQQRRNPA
;
A
#
# COMPACT_ATOMS: atom_id res chain seq x y z
N MET A 1 42.02 -23.75 18.41
CA MET A 1 40.99 -24.22 17.48
C MET A 1 39.67 -24.16 18.22
N THR A 2 38.96 -23.05 18.12
CA THR A 2 37.75 -22.82 18.89
C THR A 2 36.71 -22.22 17.93
N GLN A 3 35.65 -22.97 17.67
CA GLN A 3 34.53 -22.54 16.84
C GLN A 3 33.75 -21.45 17.56
N LEU A 4 33.61 -20.30 16.94
CA LEU A 4 32.72 -19.23 17.41
C LEU A 4 31.29 -19.49 16.95
N ASN A 5 30.43 -19.68 17.92
CA ASN A 5 28.99 -19.95 17.80
C ASN A 5 28.24 -18.65 17.44
N ARG A 6 27.61 -18.61 16.25
CA ARG A 6 26.76 -17.50 15.79
C ARG A 6 25.33 -17.66 16.30
N ARG A 7 25.11 -17.47 17.58
CA ARG A 7 23.76 -17.34 18.15
C ARG A 7 23.83 -16.40 19.35
N THR A 8 23.67 -15.11 19.10
CA THR A 8 23.20 -14.12 20.11
C THR A 8 23.24 -12.75 19.47
N LEU A 9 22.10 -12.24 19.03
CA LEU A 9 21.83 -10.80 18.83
C LEU A 9 20.37 -10.62 18.33
N LEU A 10 19.42 -10.84 19.23
CA LEU A 10 18.05 -10.38 19.06
C LEU A 10 17.30 -10.44 20.40
N THR A 11 17.73 -9.61 21.36
CA THR A 11 16.86 -9.20 22.47
C THR A 11 17.36 -7.88 23.04
N ALA A 12 16.41 -7.04 23.39
CA ALA A 12 16.50 -5.76 24.10
C ALA A 12 16.64 -4.51 23.23
N ALA A 13 15.52 -3.77 23.07
CA ALA A 13 15.37 -2.46 23.70
C ALA A 13 13.98 -1.88 23.36
N ALA A 14 13.10 -2.01 24.31
CA ALA A 14 12.00 -1.07 24.47
C ALA A 14 12.53 0.16 25.24
N GLY A 15 12.10 1.35 24.81
CA GLY A 15 12.17 2.58 25.62
C GLY A 15 13.33 3.49 25.28
N THR A 16 13.06 4.56 24.63
CA THR A 16 13.20 5.97 25.01
C THR A 16 13.10 6.89 23.81
N ALA A 17 12.43 7.98 24.03
CA ALA A 17 11.96 8.96 23.07
C ALA A 17 13.04 9.85 22.44
N LEU A 18 12.70 10.28 21.22
CA LEU A 18 12.78 11.62 20.63
C LEU A 18 14.01 12.49 20.89
N THR A 19 14.74 12.81 19.83
CA THR A 19 14.95 14.17 19.32
C THR A 19 15.87 14.12 18.10
N GLY A 20 15.50 14.82 17.03
CA GLY A 20 16.37 15.01 15.86
C GLY A 20 15.71 14.59 14.54
N LEU A 21 14.62 15.26 14.17
CA LEU A 21 13.95 15.13 12.87
C LEU A 21 14.32 16.33 12.01
N ALA A 22 15.15 16.11 10.98
CA ALA A 22 15.22 17.04 9.87
C ALA A 22 13.85 17.03 9.17
N ALA A 23 13.10 18.11 9.34
CA ALA A 23 11.93 18.39 8.52
C ALA A 23 12.37 18.47 7.05
N CYS A 24 11.58 17.94 6.12
CA CYS A 24 11.63 18.44 4.75
C CYS A 24 11.29 19.93 4.85
N ASP A 25 12.24 20.78 4.60
CA ASP A 25 12.06 22.20 4.74
C ASP A 25 11.15 22.75 3.63
N ASP A 26 10.64 23.96 3.85
CA ASP A 26 9.83 24.70 2.88
C ASP A 26 10.49 24.83 1.50
N ASN A 27 11.82 24.72 1.42
CA ASN A 27 12.57 24.81 0.17
C ASN A 27 12.42 23.55 -0.69
N THR A 28 12.35 22.37 -0.10
CA THR A 28 12.10 21.11 -0.84
C THR A 28 10.70 21.14 -1.44
N MET A 29 9.70 21.62 -0.69
CA MET A 29 8.33 21.77 -1.19
C MET A 29 8.24 22.84 -2.29
N LYS A 30 8.91 23.98 -2.14
CA LYS A 30 8.99 25.03 -3.18
C LYS A 30 9.67 24.54 -4.44
N SER A 31 10.71 23.71 -4.35
CA SER A 31 11.41 23.15 -5.51
C SER A 31 10.54 22.14 -6.27
N ILE A 32 9.75 21.32 -5.56
CA ILE A 32 8.78 20.41 -6.16
C ILE A 32 7.66 21.22 -6.83
N GLN A 33 7.15 22.24 -6.15
CA GLN A 33 6.10 23.13 -6.67
C GLN A 33 6.55 23.87 -7.93
N ALA A 34 7.77 24.43 -7.96
CA ALA A 34 8.33 25.12 -9.11
C ALA A 34 8.51 24.21 -10.34
N ARG A 35 8.76 22.92 -10.13
CA ARG A 35 8.88 21.93 -11.20
C ARG A 35 7.54 21.44 -11.74
N LEU A 36 6.49 21.47 -10.90
CA LEU A 36 5.14 21.07 -11.28
C LEU A 36 4.39 22.18 -12.04
N ASN A 37 4.72 23.47 -11.79
CA ASN A 37 4.07 24.64 -12.39
C ASN A 37 5.10 25.67 -12.89
N PRO A 38 5.81 25.44 -14.00
CA PRO A 38 6.84 26.34 -14.50
C PRO A 38 6.32 27.69 -15.04
N THR A 39 5.00 27.92 -15.13
CA THR A 39 4.40 29.08 -15.82
C THR A 39 3.79 30.14 -14.91
N GLN A 40 3.86 30.02 -13.57
CA GLN A 40 3.27 31.01 -12.65
C GLN A 40 4.30 31.77 -11.82
N ALA A 41 5.29 32.35 -12.47
CA ALA A 41 6.12 33.39 -11.88
C ALA A 41 5.90 34.70 -12.61
N ALA A 42 4.70 35.27 -12.62
CA ALA A 42 4.43 36.70 -12.87
C ALA A 42 2.93 37.02 -12.74
N GLY A 43 2.59 37.89 -11.79
CA GLY A 43 1.47 38.83 -11.92
C GLY A 43 0.14 38.53 -11.28
N GLY A 44 -0.16 39.16 -10.13
CA GLY A 44 -1.18 40.17 -9.94
C GLY A 44 -2.64 39.79 -9.71
N SER A 45 -3.10 40.05 -8.48
CA SER A 45 -4.38 40.65 -8.04
C SER A 45 -5.74 40.19 -8.60
N GLY A 46 -6.60 39.74 -7.68
CA GLY A 46 -8.01 40.21 -7.54
C GLY A 46 -9.09 39.37 -8.21
N ALA A 47 -9.93 38.75 -7.42
CA ALA A 47 -11.36 39.01 -7.27
C ALA A 47 -12.09 37.79 -6.71
N ALA A 48 -12.98 38.06 -5.76
CA ALA A 48 -13.89 37.08 -5.15
C ALA A 48 -14.95 36.61 -6.16
N ALA A 49 -15.25 35.29 -6.16
CA ALA A 49 -16.44 34.76 -6.83
C ALA A 49 -17.01 33.57 -6.08
N ASN A 50 -18.20 33.77 -5.55
CA ASN A 50 -19.36 32.92 -5.30
C ASN A 50 -19.18 31.43 -5.10
N ALA A 51 -19.68 30.98 -3.93
CA ALA A 51 -19.93 29.58 -3.59
C ALA A 51 -20.97 28.94 -4.54
N PRO A 52 -20.79 27.70 -4.99
CA PRO A 52 -21.82 26.97 -5.72
C PRO A 52 -22.89 26.43 -4.74
N THR A 53 -24.13 26.53 -5.19
CA THR A 53 -25.37 26.14 -4.52
C THR A 53 -25.41 24.66 -4.14
N GLN A 54 -26.05 24.36 -3.01
CA GLN A 54 -26.24 23.04 -2.36
C GLN A 54 -26.98 21.97 -3.20
N ALA A 55 -27.47 22.28 -4.40
CA ALA A 55 -28.21 21.33 -5.23
C ALA A 55 -27.35 20.32 -6.01
N ALA A 56 -26.09 20.63 -6.30
CA ALA A 56 -25.18 19.72 -7.02
C ALA A 56 -24.54 18.65 -6.13
N ALA A 57 -24.62 18.78 -4.82
CA ALA A 57 -24.05 17.84 -3.87
C ALA A 57 -24.96 16.63 -3.54
N ALA A 58 -26.25 16.70 -3.92
CA ALA A 58 -27.22 15.68 -3.57
C ALA A 58 -27.33 14.53 -4.60
N GLU A 59 -26.93 14.73 -5.84
CA GLU A 59 -27.00 13.67 -6.88
C GLU A 59 -25.78 12.73 -6.93
N ALA A 60 -24.65 13.11 -6.32
CA ALA A 60 -23.48 12.24 -6.20
C ALA A 60 -23.60 11.18 -5.09
N SER A 61 -24.69 11.16 -4.32
CA SER A 61 -24.81 10.39 -3.07
C SER A 61 -25.50 9.02 -3.21
N ALA A 62 -25.75 8.50 -4.39
CA ALA A 62 -26.50 7.26 -4.57
C ALA A 62 -25.78 6.14 -5.35
N VAL A 63 -24.45 6.18 -5.47
CA VAL A 63 -23.72 4.97 -5.85
C VAL A 63 -23.52 4.15 -4.59
N SER A 64 -24.30 3.07 -4.44
CA SER A 64 -24.15 2.11 -3.35
C SER A 64 -22.68 1.73 -3.22
N GLN A 65 -22.03 2.12 -2.11
CA GLN A 65 -20.64 1.81 -1.79
C GLN A 65 -20.56 0.31 -1.45
N THR A 66 -20.54 -0.54 -2.45
CA THR A 66 -20.49 -1.99 -2.26
C THR A 66 -19.09 -2.50 -2.57
N VAL A 67 -18.41 -3.02 -1.54
CA VAL A 67 -17.18 -3.80 -1.70
C VAL A 67 -17.47 -5.02 -2.57
N ARG A 68 -16.61 -5.28 -3.55
CA ARG A 68 -16.73 -6.48 -4.39
C ARG A 68 -16.45 -7.74 -3.58
N MET A 69 -17.48 -8.41 -3.16
CA MET A 69 -17.38 -9.67 -2.41
C MET A 69 -17.12 -10.84 -3.36
N PRO A 70 -16.35 -11.86 -2.97
CA PRO A 70 -16.22 -13.07 -3.75
C PRO A 70 -17.55 -13.80 -3.86
N SER A 71 -17.81 -14.39 -5.03
CA SER A 71 -19.05 -15.16 -5.30
C SER A 71 -19.13 -16.47 -4.51
N GLU A 72 -17.99 -16.98 -4.07
CA GLU A 72 -17.88 -18.28 -3.39
C GLU A 72 -17.11 -18.18 -2.09
N PRO A 73 -17.43 -19.03 -1.10
CA PRO A 73 -16.71 -19.07 0.16
C PRO A 73 -15.26 -19.54 -0.03
N TRP A 74 -14.36 -19.09 0.84
CA TRP A 74 -12.98 -19.50 0.86
C TRP A 74 -12.84 -20.83 1.59
N THR A 75 -12.69 -21.93 0.83
CA THR A 75 -12.59 -23.30 1.31
C THR A 75 -11.19 -23.85 1.02
N TYR A 76 -10.83 -24.99 1.65
CA TYR A 76 -9.57 -25.69 1.36
C TYR A 76 -9.46 -26.11 -0.11
N ALA A 77 -10.55 -26.61 -0.69
CA ALA A 77 -10.59 -26.96 -2.12
C ALA A 77 -10.31 -25.75 -3.01
N ARG A 78 -10.91 -24.59 -2.68
CA ARG A 78 -10.67 -23.35 -3.45
C ARG A 78 -9.25 -22.82 -3.24
N PHE A 79 -8.70 -22.90 -2.01
CA PHE A 79 -7.30 -22.59 -1.75
C PHE A 79 -6.36 -23.42 -2.62
N ASN A 80 -6.54 -24.76 -2.65
CA ASN A 80 -5.75 -25.65 -3.48
C ASN A 80 -5.84 -25.31 -4.96
N ALA A 81 -7.06 -25.15 -5.48
CA ALA A 81 -7.28 -24.79 -6.87
C ALA A 81 -6.61 -23.46 -7.25
N ALA A 82 -6.66 -22.45 -6.39
CA ALA A 82 -6.02 -21.16 -6.60
C ALA A 82 -4.50 -21.24 -6.54
N MET A 83 -3.94 -22.04 -5.63
CA MET A 83 -2.50 -22.28 -5.52
C MET A 83 -1.97 -23.01 -6.76
N GLU A 84 -2.68 -24.03 -7.23
CA GLU A 84 -2.36 -24.77 -8.47
C GLU A 84 -2.42 -23.86 -9.71
N ALA A 85 -3.54 -23.12 -9.87
CA ALA A 85 -3.71 -22.19 -10.99
C ALA A 85 -2.62 -21.10 -11.04
N SER A 86 -2.14 -20.66 -9.87
CA SER A 86 -1.04 -19.70 -9.75
C SER A 86 0.35 -20.34 -9.70
N ARG A 87 0.46 -21.65 -9.95
CA ARG A 87 1.72 -22.43 -9.99
C ARG A 87 2.55 -22.29 -8.70
N ARG A 88 1.88 -22.26 -7.56
CA ARG A 88 2.51 -22.14 -6.24
C ARG A 88 2.33 -23.44 -5.44
N PRO A 89 3.28 -24.37 -5.49
CA PRO A 89 3.20 -25.62 -4.74
C PRO A 89 3.13 -25.36 -3.24
N HIS A 90 2.38 -26.20 -2.51
CA HIS A 90 2.28 -26.14 -1.06
C HIS A 90 2.07 -27.52 -0.46
N ALA A 91 2.36 -27.67 0.83
CA ALA A 91 2.13 -28.87 1.59
C ALA A 91 1.09 -28.68 2.71
N LEU A 92 0.26 -27.62 2.61
CA LEU A 92 -0.77 -27.32 3.61
C LEU A 92 -1.86 -28.41 3.56
N THR A 93 -2.17 -29.00 4.71
CA THR A 93 -3.28 -29.94 4.86
C THR A 93 -4.59 -29.21 5.14
N GLU A 94 -5.73 -29.89 4.94
CA GLU A 94 -7.06 -29.35 5.26
C GLU A 94 -7.21 -29.03 6.75
N ALA A 95 -6.66 -29.85 7.64
CA ALA A 95 -6.66 -29.58 9.07
C ALA A 95 -5.90 -28.29 9.41
N GLN A 96 -4.72 -28.08 8.83
CA GLN A 96 -3.96 -26.86 9.00
C GLN A 96 -4.68 -25.63 8.41
N PHE A 97 -5.31 -25.78 7.26
CA PHE A 97 -6.13 -24.72 6.67
C PHE A 97 -7.27 -24.33 7.61
N THR A 98 -7.99 -25.31 8.18
CA THR A 98 -9.07 -25.07 9.15
C THR A 98 -8.57 -24.30 10.38
N GLU A 99 -7.41 -24.67 10.93
CA GLU A 99 -6.78 -23.94 12.03
C GLU A 99 -6.43 -22.49 11.67
N ILE A 100 -5.96 -22.26 10.44
CA ILE A 100 -5.67 -20.93 9.93
C ILE A 100 -6.94 -20.09 9.88
N GLN A 101 -8.01 -20.63 9.26
CA GLN A 101 -9.28 -19.92 9.14
C GLN A 101 -9.93 -19.63 10.49
N ALA A 102 -9.79 -20.52 11.48
CA ALA A 102 -10.28 -20.29 12.84
C ALA A 102 -9.67 -19.05 13.52
N ARG A 103 -8.48 -18.60 13.09
CA ARG A 103 -7.82 -17.39 13.64
C ARG A 103 -8.25 -16.09 12.95
N LYS A 104 -8.85 -16.17 11.76
CA LYS A 104 -9.23 -15.00 10.96
C LYS A 104 -10.18 -14.04 11.68
N PRO A 105 -11.27 -14.49 12.36
CA PRO A 105 -12.16 -13.58 13.06
C PRO A 105 -11.44 -12.72 14.12
N ALA A 106 -10.53 -13.31 14.88
CA ALA A 106 -9.76 -12.58 15.89
C ALA A 106 -8.78 -11.56 15.24
N ALA A 107 -8.25 -11.84 14.04
CA ALA A 107 -7.43 -10.89 13.30
C ALA A 107 -8.26 -9.72 12.78
N LEU A 108 -9.47 -9.97 12.27
CA LEU A 108 -10.41 -8.92 11.84
C LEU A 108 -10.82 -8.00 13.00
N GLU A 109 -11.07 -8.56 14.17
CA GLU A 109 -11.39 -7.77 15.37
C GLU A 109 -10.17 -6.91 15.81
N ARG A 110 -8.95 -7.42 15.71
CA ARG A 110 -7.74 -6.61 15.96
C ARG A 110 -7.61 -5.46 14.96
N ILE A 111 -7.88 -5.70 13.67
CA ILE A 111 -7.90 -4.65 12.65
C ILE A 111 -8.92 -3.59 13.02
N LYS A 112 -10.16 -4.00 13.33
CA LYS A 112 -11.22 -3.07 13.73
C LYS A 112 -10.83 -2.23 14.94
N THR A 113 -10.41 -2.86 16.03
CA THR A 113 -9.99 -2.19 17.27
C THR A 113 -8.84 -1.20 17.02
N TYR A 114 -7.86 -1.62 16.19
CA TYR A 114 -6.72 -0.76 15.85
C TYR A 114 -7.16 0.47 15.05
N LEU A 115 -8.03 0.29 14.06
CA LEU A 115 -8.53 1.39 13.23
C LEU A 115 -9.46 2.33 14.04
N ASP A 116 -10.34 1.78 14.88
CA ASP A 116 -11.17 2.57 15.79
C ASP A 116 -10.30 3.48 16.69
N GLY A 117 -9.22 2.93 17.24
CA GLY A 117 -8.29 3.68 18.08
C GLY A 117 -7.48 4.75 17.34
N ARG A 118 -7.25 4.58 16.03
CA ARG A 118 -6.45 5.50 15.21
C ARG A 118 -7.26 6.58 14.51
N PHE A 119 -8.48 6.26 14.08
CA PHE A 119 -9.32 7.10 13.23
C PHE A 119 -10.65 7.48 13.87
N GLY A 120 -10.93 6.98 15.08
CA GLY A 120 -12.22 7.14 15.75
C GLY A 120 -13.25 6.09 15.33
N ALA A 121 -13.19 5.61 14.11
CA ALA A 121 -14.01 4.50 13.61
C ALA A 121 -13.29 3.78 12.46
N ALA A 122 -13.40 2.45 12.42
CA ALA A 122 -12.96 1.65 11.29
C ALA A 122 -13.93 1.83 10.12
N ASP A 123 -13.39 2.05 8.91
CA ASP A 123 -14.20 2.11 7.69
C ASP A 123 -14.78 0.72 7.37
N PRO A 124 -16.11 0.58 7.26
CA PRO A 124 -16.75 -0.69 6.94
C PRO A 124 -16.28 -1.31 5.63
N ASN A 125 -15.92 -0.51 4.61
CA ASN A 125 -15.43 -1.01 3.33
C ASN A 125 -14.02 -1.60 3.47
N VAL A 126 -13.18 -0.98 4.29
CA VAL A 126 -11.84 -1.51 4.62
C VAL A 126 -11.98 -2.85 5.35
N LEU A 127 -12.86 -2.93 6.37
CA LEU A 127 -13.10 -4.19 7.09
C LEU A 127 -13.61 -5.30 6.16
N LYS A 128 -14.58 -4.99 5.29
CA LYS A 128 -15.11 -5.94 4.29
C LYS A 128 -14.05 -6.38 3.29
N ALA A 129 -13.14 -5.49 2.86
CA ALA A 129 -12.03 -5.86 2.00
C ALA A 129 -11.12 -6.88 2.70
N PHE A 130 -10.73 -6.66 3.96
CA PHE A 130 -9.95 -7.61 4.74
C PHE A 130 -10.67 -8.94 5.00
N GLU A 131 -11.98 -8.90 5.19
CA GLU A 131 -12.81 -10.10 5.30
C GLU A 131 -12.83 -10.90 4.00
N SER A 132 -12.95 -10.21 2.85
CA SER A 132 -13.13 -10.83 1.53
C SER A 132 -11.82 -11.35 0.90
N VAL A 133 -10.66 -10.75 1.25
CA VAL A 133 -9.36 -11.12 0.70
C VAL A 133 -8.69 -12.17 1.59
N PRO A 134 -8.43 -13.39 1.09
CA PRO A 134 -7.86 -14.47 1.87
C PRO A 134 -6.34 -14.26 2.05
N ARG A 135 -5.95 -13.67 3.17
CA ARG A 135 -4.53 -13.35 3.44
C ARG A 135 -3.61 -14.56 3.40
N ASP A 136 -4.11 -15.74 3.81
CA ASP A 136 -3.38 -17.01 3.77
C ASP A 136 -2.91 -17.39 2.38
N TYR A 137 -3.64 -17.02 1.33
CA TYR A 137 -3.25 -17.21 -0.06
C TYR A 137 -2.00 -16.40 -0.47
N TYR A 138 -1.75 -15.25 0.16
CA TYR A 138 -0.62 -14.34 -0.14
C TYR A 138 0.63 -14.65 0.67
N HIS A 139 0.53 -15.51 1.68
CA HIS A 139 1.67 -15.99 2.44
C HIS A 139 2.43 -17.08 1.69
N TYR A 140 3.29 -16.64 0.78
CA TYR A 140 4.10 -17.53 -0.05
C TYR A 140 5.54 -17.01 -0.19
N ALA A 141 6.52 -17.86 0.12
CA ALA A 141 7.94 -17.56 -0.02
C ALA A 141 8.41 -17.95 -1.42
N TYR A 142 8.42 -17.01 -2.36
CA TYR A 142 8.73 -17.25 -3.78
C TYR A 142 10.13 -17.82 -3.99
N ALA A 143 11.14 -17.37 -3.25
CA ALA A 143 12.49 -17.89 -3.36
C ALA A 143 12.62 -19.34 -2.85
N ALA A 144 11.82 -19.73 -1.88
CA ALA A 144 11.78 -21.07 -1.31
C ALA A 144 10.72 -21.98 -1.93
N GLN A 145 9.84 -21.41 -2.78
CA GLN A 145 8.68 -22.08 -3.36
C GLN A 145 7.82 -22.81 -2.29
N ALA A 146 7.53 -22.12 -1.22
CA ALA A 146 6.82 -22.71 -0.08
C ALA A 146 5.74 -21.77 0.48
N SER A 147 4.58 -22.35 0.81
CA SER A 147 3.52 -21.62 1.51
C SER A 147 3.92 -21.36 2.97
N THR A 148 3.71 -20.14 3.42
CA THR A 148 3.82 -19.72 4.82
C THR A 148 2.45 -19.30 5.38
N ALA A 149 1.38 -19.85 4.82
CA ALA A 149 -0.02 -19.51 5.14
C ALA A 149 -0.35 -19.61 6.65
N TYR A 150 0.37 -20.47 7.38
CA TYR A 150 0.16 -20.63 8.81
C TYR A 150 0.38 -19.34 9.62
N GLN A 151 1.15 -18.38 9.11
CA GLN A 151 1.41 -17.07 9.72
C GLN A 151 0.35 -16.00 9.41
N ALA A 152 -0.61 -16.28 8.53
CA ALA A 152 -1.48 -15.27 7.94
C ALA A 152 -2.27 -14.42 8.96
N TYR A 153 -2.77 -15.04 10.02
CA TYR A 153 -3.65 -14.42 11.03
C TYR A 153 -3.07 -14.51 12.43
N GLU A 154 -1.74 -14.39 12.56
CA GLU A 154 -1.07 -14.47 13.86
C GLU A 154 -1.49 -13.36 14.83
N ALA A 155 -1.44 -13.63 16.12
CA ALA A 155 -1.86 -12.71 17.17
C ALA A 155 -0.95 -11.47 17.27
N ASN A 156 0.33 -11.64 16.95
CA ASN A 156 1.34 -10.56 16.93
C ASN A 156 1.72 -10.28 15.47
N PRO A 157 0.98 -9.40 14.77
CA PRO A 157 1.22 -9.14 13.36
C PRO A 157 2.61 -8.53 13.14
N LYS A 158 3.30 -9.07 12.17
CA LYS A 158 4.63 -8.62 11.74
C LYS A 158 4.80 -8.85 10.24
N PRO A 159 5.77 -8.18 9.59
CA PRO A 159 6.09 -8.47 8.20
C PRO A 159 6.74 -9.84 8.06
N TRP A 160 6.42 -10.52 6.94
CA TRP A 160 6.96 -11.84 6.59
C TRP A 160 7.69 -11.80 5.25
N SER A 161 8.88 -12.40 5.20
CA SER A 161 9.64 -12.48 3.95
C SER A 161 8.89 -13.33 2.93
N ILE A 162 8.76 -12.81 1.71
CA ILE A 162 8.26 -13.52 0.54
C ILE A 162 9.38 -13.92 -0.44
N GLY A 163 10.63 -13.66 -0.06
CA GLY A 163 11.82 -13.94 -0.88
C GLY A 163 12.30 -12.72 -1.67
N HIS A 164 13.43 -12.86 -2.34
CA HIS A 164 14.06 -11.83 -3.19
C HIS A 164 14.23 -10.45 -2.53
N GLY A 165 14.32 -10.39 -1.20
CA GLY A 165 14.43 -9.14 -0.44
C GLY A 165 13.10 -8.41 -0.23
N SER A 166 11.97 -8.99 -0.64
CA SER A 166 10.63 -8.44 -0.45
C SER A 166 9.89 -9.07 0.74
N VAL A 167 8.87 -8.37 1.23
CA VAL A 167 8.08 -8.80 2.40
C VAL A 167 6.58 -8.58 2.16
N LEU A 168 5.77 -9.45 2.75
CA LEU A 168 4.36 -9.18 2.99
C LEU A 168 4.26 -8.40 4.31
N SER A 169 3.82 -7.15 4.25
CA SER A 169 3.65 -6.28 5.41
C SER A 169 2.64 -6.85 6.42
N ASP A 170 2.74 -6.44 7.68
CA ASP A 170 1.75 -6.82 8.69
C ASP A 170 0.37 -6.26 8.35
N TYR A 171 -0.68 -6.96 8.79
CA TYR A 171 -2.05 -6.62 8.41
C TYR A 171 -2.58 -5.35 9.10
N LEU A 172 -2.03 -4.91 10.24
CA LEU A 172 -2.43 -3.66 10.87
C LEU A 172 -1.86 -2.46 10.12
N GLY A 173 -0.59 -2.53 9.70
CA GLY A 173 0.02 -1.51 8.85
C GLY A 173 -0.70 -1.36 7.50
N GLN A 174 -1.07 -2.49 6.88
CA GLN A 174 -1.85 -2.48 5.63
C GLN A 174 -3.26 -1.91 5.84
N ALA A 175 -3.94 -2.26 6.93
CA ALA A 175 -5.25 -1.70 7.28
C ALA A 175 -5.16 -0.19 7.51
N TYR A 176 -4.13 0.27 8.23
CA TYR A 176 -3.89 1.69 8.46
C TYR A 176 -3.73 2.46 7.16
N MET A 177 -2.86 2.00 6.27
CA MET A 177 -2.62 2.68 4.99
C MET A 177 -3.84 2.63 4.08
N THR A 178 -4.60 1.54 4.07
CA THR A 178 -5.83 1.41 3.29
C THR A 178 -6.89 2.40 3.78
N GLN A 179 -7.10 2.50 5.09
CA GLN A 179 -8.06 3.47 5.64
C GLN A 179 -7.60 4.91 5.46
N LEU A 180 -6.29 5.20 5.60
CA LEU A 180 -5.71 6.52 5.37
C LEU A 180 -5.92 6.99 3.92
N ALA A 181 -5.88 6.06 2.96
CA ALA A 181 -6.21 6.31 1.56
C ALA A 181 -7.66 6.76 1.39
N ALA A 182 -8.58 6.25 2.22
CA ALA A 182 -10.02 6.46 2.12
C ALA A 182 -10.55 6.17 0.69
N PRO A 183 -10.30 4.96 0.14
CA PRO A 183 -10.60 4.63 -1.24
C PRO A 183 -12.12 4.58 -1.48
N LYS A 184 -12.54 5.00 -2.68
CA LYS A 184 -13.94 5.02 -3.11
C LYS A 184 -14.15 4.07 -4.29
N PRO A 185 -15.39 3.60 -4.54
CA PRO A 185 -15.69 2.69 -5.66
C PRO A 185 -15.39 3.26 -7.06
N THR A 186 -15.32 4.58 -7.18
CA THR A 186 -15.02 5.28 -8.44
C THR A 186 -13.54 5.51 -8.67
N ASP A 187 -12.70 5.29 -7.65
CA ASP A 187 -11.29 5.65 -7.67
C ASP A 187 -10.47 4.73 -8.57
N VAL A 188 -9.40 5.30 -9.11
CA VAL A 188 -8.29 4.59 -9.74
C VAL A 188 -7.07 4.76 -8.84
N THR A 189 -6.47 3.64 -8.45
CA THR A 189 -5.33 3.65 -7.52
C THR A 189 -4.07 3.08 -8.15
N LEU A 190 -2.91 3.55 -7.69
CA LEU A 190 -1.60 2.99 -8.04
C LEU A 190 -0.86 2.59 -6.76
N GLU A 191 -0.47 1.33 -6.69
CA GLU A 191 0.48 0.83 -5.70
C GLU A 191 1.88 0.72 -6.29
N ILE A 192 2.90 1.15 -5.55
CA ILE A 192 4.31 0.96 -5.91
C ILE A 192 4.95 0.03 -4.89
N GLY A 193 5.35 -1.15 -5.36
CA GLY A 193 5.81 -2.28 -4.57
C GLY A 193 4.72 -3.33 -4.39
N THR A 194 4.34 -4.02 -5.47
CA THR A 194 3.30 -5.07 -5.46
C THR A 194 3.56 -6.13 -4.40
N GLY A 195 4.84 -6.54 -4.25
CA GLY A 195 5.24 -7.55 -3.30
C GLY A 195 4.42 -8.83 -3.45
N SER A 196 3.66 -9.20 -2.42
CA SER A 196 2.79 -10.37 -2.46
C SER A 196 1.51 -10.18 -3.29
N GLY A 197 1.12 -8.95 -3.64
CA GLY A 197 -0.16 -8.61 -4.25
C GLY A 197 -1.34 -8.46 -3.26
N PHE A 198 -1.12 -8.60 -1.97
CA PHE A 198 -2.20 -8.52 -0.98
C PHE A 198 -2.80 -7.12 -0.90
N GLN A 199 -1.97 -6.07 -0.89
CA GLN A 199 -2.46 -4.69 -0.83
C GLN A 199 -3.25 -4.29 -2.07
N SER A 200 -2.77 -4.66 -3.27
CA SER A 200 -3.51 -4.46 -4.53
C SER A 200 -4.88 -5.14 -4.50
N SER A 201 -4.92 -6.37 -3.97
CA SER A 201 -6.16 -7.13 -3.83
C SER A 201 -7.14 -6.50 -2.84
N LEU A 202 -6.66 -5.92 -1.75
CA LEU A 202 -7.51 -5.15 -0.83
C LEU A 202 -8.11 -3.93 -1.53
N LEU A 203 -7.29 -3.15 -2.23
CA LEU A 203 -7.74 -1.98 -2.98
C LEU A 203 -8.75 -2.36 -4.06
N SER A 204 -8.49 -3.44 -4.81
CA SER A 204 -9.36 -3.90 -5.91
C SER A 204 -10.80 -4.22 -5.46
N ARG A 205 -10.98 -4.62 -4.20
CA ARG A 205 -12.33 -4.86 -3.65
C ARG A 205 -13.15 -3.58 -3.50
N ILE A 206 -12.48 -2.43 -3.32
CA ILE A 206 -13.13 -1.16 -3.01
C ILE A 206 -13.20 -0.25 -4.24
N VAL A 207 -12.11 -0.18 -5.03
CA VAL A 207 -11.95 0.82 -6.09
C VAL A 207 -12.40 0.31 -7.46
N ARG A 208 -12.51 1.22 -8.44
CA ARG A 208 -12.80 0.88 -9.83
C ARG A 208 -11.68 0.05 -10.44
N ASP A 209 -10.45 0.57 -10.39
CA ASP A 209 -9.24 -0.05 -10.91
C ASP A 209 -8.07 0.10 -9.94
N ALA A 210 -7.33 -0.97 -9.74
CA ALA A 210 -6.13 -1.02 -8.90
C ALA A 210 -4.91 -1.36 -9.77
N TYR A 211 -4.04 -0.38 -10.00
CA TYR A 211 -2.77 -0.56 -10.69
C TYR A 211 -1.66 -0.86 -9.70
N THR A 212 -0.69 -1.69 -10.08
CA THR A 212 0.44 -2.03 -9.21
C THR A 212 1.72 -2.29 -9.99
N ILE A 213 2.86 -1.83 -9.47
CA ILE A 213 4.17 -1.94 -10.11
C ILE A 213 5.14 -2.67 -9.17
N GLU A 214 5.83 -3.70 -9.70
CA GLU A 214 6.89 -4.41 -8.99
C GLU A 214 8.20 -4.34 -9.79
N ILE A 215 9.27 -3.92 -9.14
CA ILE A 215 10.59 -3.82 -9.78
C ILE A 215 11.35 -5.16 -9.74
N ILE A 216 11.05 -6.01 -8.77
CA ILE A 216 11.68 -7.32 -8.61
C ILE A 216 11.01 -8.29 -9.58
N GLU A 217 11.62 -8.44 -10.76
CA GLU A 217 11.05 -9.20 -11.88
C GLU A 217 10.55 -10.61 -11.51
N PRO A 218 11.27 -11.47 -10.75
CA PRO A 218 10.76 -12.78 -10.35
C PRO A 218 9.47 -12.72 -9.53
N ILE A 219 9.31 -11.70 -8.68
CA ILE A 219 8.08 -11.47 -7.89
C ILE A 219 6.97 -10.95 -8.80
N GLY A 220 7.22 -9.90 -9.56
CA GLY A 220 6.21 -9.29 -10.42
C GLY A 220 5.60 -10.26 -11.41
N ARG A 221 6.43 -11.10 -12.07
CA ARG A 221 5.93 -12.15 -12.98
C ARG A 221 5.12 -13.23 -12.26
N ALA A 222 5.51 -13.61 -11.04
CA ALA A 222 4.77 -14.60 -10.27
C ALA A 222 3.43 -14.05 -9.75
N VAL A 223 3.43 -12.80 -9.30
CA VAL A 223 2.24 -12.15 -8.73
C VAL A 223 1.18 -11.84 -9.79
N ASP A 224 1.56 -11.60 -11.02
CA ASP A 224 0.62 -11.45 -12.14
C ASP A 224 -0.34 -12.66 -12.28
N GLN A 225 0.13 -13.86 -11.89
CA GLN A 225 -0.65 -15.10 -11.97
C GLN A 225 -1.59 -15.33 -10.79
N ILE A 226 -1.49 -14.52 -9.71
CA ILE A 226 -2.29 -14.77 -8.50
C ILE A 226 -3.64 -14.03 -8.47
N PHE A 227 -3.84 -13.04 -9.31
CA PHE A 227 -5.06 -12.24 -9.28
C PHE A 227 -6.24 -12.95 -9.96
N SER A 228 -6.03 -13.49 -11.15
CA SER A 228 -7.06 -14.14 -11.95
C SER A 228 -7.78 -15.31 -11.23
N PRO A 229 -7.07 -16.24 -10.53
CA PRO A 229 -7.72 -17.35 -9.82
C PRO A 229 -8.72 -16.91 -8.73
N LEU A 230 -8.61 -15.66 -8.26
CA LEU A 230 -9.51 -15.10 -7.23
C LEU A 230 -10.49 -14.07 -7.79
N GLY A 231 -10.53 -13.89 -9.12
CA GLY A 231 -11.44 -12.96 -9.78
C GLY A 231 -11.16 -11.50 -9.48
N TYR A 232 -9.87 -11.10 -9.47
CA TYR A 232 -9.45 -9.70 -9.36
C TYR A 232 -9.25 -9.10 -10.76
N ASP A 233 -10.31 -9.01 -11.55
CA ASP A 233 -10.27 -8.60 -12.95
C ASP A 233 -9.93 -7.11 -13.13
N ASN A 234 -10.00 -6.33 -12.07
CA ASN A 234 -9.67 -4.90 -12.03
C ASN A 234 -8.29 -4.61 -11.40
N VAL A 235 -7.44 -5.62 -11.23
CA VAL A 235 -6.04 -5.42 -10.87
C VAL A 235 -5.18 -5.46 -12.12
N HIS A 236 -4.40 -4.40 -12.32
CA HIS A 236 -3.49 -4.24 -13.45
C HIS A 236 -2.06 -4.20 -12.93
N GLY A 237 -1.29 -5.28 -13.17
CA GLY A 237 0.10 -5.41 -12.74
C GLY A 237 1.10 -5.10 -13.86
N LYS A 238 2.26 -4.53 -13.53
CA LYS A 238 3.41 -4.53 -14.42
C LYS A 238 4.73 -4.68 -13.67
N VAL A 239 5.70 -5.32 -14.33
CA VAL A 239 7.10 -5.31 -13.91
C VAL A 239 7.73 -4.00 -14.40
N GLY A 240 8.32 -3.22 -13.48
CA GLY A 240 8.91 -1.94 -13.83
C GLY A 240 9.40 -1.13 -12.64
N ASP A 241 10.00 0.01 -12.95
CA ASP A 241 10.45 0.96 -11.92
C ASP A 241 9.33 1.91 -11.53
N GLY A 242 8.80 1.74 -10.33
CA GLY A 242 7.72 2.56 -9.78
C GLY A 242 8.07 4.04 -9.57
N TYR A 243 9.36 4.42 -9.66
CA TYR A 243 9.77 5.84 -9.64
C TYR A 243 9.06 6.65 -10.72
N PHE A 244 8.83 6.05 -11.88
CA PHE A 244 8.19 6.69 -13.03
C PHE A 244 6.66 6.59 -13.02
N GLY A 245 6.09 5.83 -12.08
CA GLY A 245 4.65 5.57 -12.04
C GLY A 245 4.14 4.81 -13.26
N TRP A 246 2.93 5.18 -13.70
CA TRP A 246 2.25 4.53 -14.83
C TRP A 246 1.70 5.59 -15.80
N PRO A 247 2.55 6.22 -16.62
CA PRO A 247 2.17 7.36 -17.48
C PRO A 247 1.14 7.00 -18.56
N GLU A 248 0.98 5.72 -18.89
CA GLU A 248 -0.03 5.26 -19.86
C GLU A 248 -1.47 5.39 -19.32
N VAL A 249 -1.66 5.52 -18.00
CA VAL A 249 -2.95 5.82 -17.37
C VAL A 249 -3.15 7.33 -17.38
N THR A 250 -3.63 7.86 -18.53
CA THR A 250 -3.72 9.29 -18.80
C THR A 250 -4.75 10.04 -17.96
N GLU A 251 -5.77 9.33 -17.43
CA GLU A 251 -6.73 9.92 -16.49
C GLU A 251 -6.10 10.24 -15.12
N GLY A 252 -4.95 9.66 -14.80
CA GLY A 252 -4.27 9.79 -13.52
C GLY A 252 -4.93 8.97 -12.39
N PHE A 253 -4.42 9.16 -11.17
CA PHE A 253 -4.79 8.36 -10.00
C PHE A 253 -5.42 9.20 -8.90
N ASP A 254 -6.48 8.69 -8.28
CA ASP A 254 -7.10 9.27 -7.09
C ASP A 254 -6.24 9.02 -5.85
N THR A 255 -5.57 7.86 -5.80
CA THR A 255 -4.60 7.53 -4.76
C THR A 255 -3.38 6.85 -5.36
N ILE A 256 -2.19 7.31 -4.95
CA ILE A 256 -0.91 6.62 -5.18
C ILE A 256 -0.36 6.22 -3.81
N MET A 257 -0.03 4.93 -3.64
CA MET A 257 0.48 4.39 -2.38
C MET A 257 1.81 3.68 -2.61
N LEU A 258 2.84 4.05 -1.83
CA LEU A 258 4.10 3.33 -1.82
C LEU A 258 4.14 2.38 -0.62
N THR A 259 4.44 1.13 -0.87
CA THR A 259 4.67 0.08 0.13
C THR A 259 6.16 -0.20 0.36
N CYS A 260 6.99 0.77 -0.01
CA CYS A 260 8.43 0.81 0.19
C CYS A 260 8.88 2.22 0.62
N VAL A 261 10.02 2.33 1.33
CA VAL A 261 10.52 3.64 1.75
C VAL A 261 11.31 4.32 0.64
N ALA A 262 10.95 5.58 0.37
CA ALA A 262 11.67 6.47 -0.53
C ALA A 262 12.50 7.49 0.26
N GLN A 263 13.56 8.02 -0.34
CA GLN A 263 14.33 9.11 0.27
C GLN A 263 13.62 10.46 0.12
N TYR A 264 12.82 10.60 -0.92
CA TYR A 264 11.95 11.74 -1.24
C TYR A 264 10.78 11.27 -2.10
N ALA A 265 9.74 12.09 -2.22
CA ALA A 265 8.61 11.77 -3.10
C ALA A 265 8.98 11.99 -4.57
N PRO A 266 8.90 10.96 -5.45
CA PRO A 266 9.23 11.11 -6.86
C PRO A 266 8.33 12.16 -7.56
N PRO A 267 8.89 13.15 -8.27
CA PRO A 267 8.10 14.19 -8.94
C PRO A 267 7.11 13.64 -9.97
N GLU A 268 7.45 12.52 -10.59
CA GLU A 268 6.62 11.85 -11.61
C GLU A 268 5.25 11.42 -11.06
N LEU A 269 5.20 11.03 -9.77
CA LEU A 269 3.97 10.60 -9.12
C LEU A 269 3.00 11.75 -8.91
N PHE A 270 3.50 12.95 -8.60
CA PHE A 270 2.64 14.14 -8.49
C PHE A 270 2.00 14.55 -9.82
N ARG A 271 2.69 14.32 -10.96
CA ARG A 271 2.12 14.60 -12.29
C ARG A 271 0.94 13.68 -12.59
N GLN A 272 1.01 12.43 -12.13
CA GLN A 272 -0.01 11.40 -12.33
C GLN A 272 -1.10 11.42 -11.27
N LEU A 273 -0.96 12.24 -10.21
CA LEU A 273 -1.97 12.40 -9.19
C LEU A 273 -3.05 13.38 -9.66
N LYS A 274 -4.32 12.97 -9.60
CA LYS A 274 -5.47 13.83 -9.92
C LYS A 274 -5.59 15.01 -8.93
N PRO A 275 -6.20 16.12 -9.31
CA PRO A 275 -6.70 17.12 -8.36
C PRO A 275 -7.61 16.44 -7.33
N GLY A 276 -7.44 16.74 -6.04
CA GLY A 276 -8.10 16.07 -4.93
C GLY A 276 -7.48 14.73 -4.51
N GLY A 277 -6.54 14.21 -5.31
CA GLY A 277 -5.89 12.93 -5.06
C GLY A 277 -4.86 12.96 -3.93
N LYS A 278 -4.48 11.75 -3.45
CA LYS A 278 -3.53 11.55 -2.35
C LYS A 278 -2.34 10.70 -2.78
N LEU A 279 -1.13 11.10 -2.37
CA LEU A 279 0.06 10.26 -2.41
C LEU A 279 0.44 9.89 -0.97
N ILE A 280 0.44 8.60 -0.65
CA ILE A 280 0.79 8.04 0.65
C ILE A 280 2.15 7.36 0.51
N ILE A 281 3.16 7.85 1.22
CA ILE A 281 4.53 7.44 1.00
C ILE A 281 5.35 7.42 2.30
N PRO A 282 6.02 6.30 2.63
CA PRO A 282 7.08 6.27 3.62
C PRO A 282 8.31 7.05 3.13
N ILE A 283 8.76 8.03 3.90
CA ILE A 283 9.99 8.79 3.61
C ILE A 283 11.00 8.59 4.72
N GLY A 284 12.25 8.31 4.34
CA GLY A 284 13.35 8.13 5.27
C GLY A 284 14.56 7.43 4.65
N GLN A 285 15.58 7.20 5.46
CA GLN A 285 16.77 6.49 5.02
C GLN A 285 16.52 4.97 4.97
N PRO A 286 16.98 4.29 3.92
CA PRO A 286 16.91 2.83 3.82
C PRO A 286 17.54 2.14 5.04
N PHE A 287 16.85 1.11 5.56
CA PHE A 287 17.31 0.28 6.69
C PHE A 287 17.59 1.05 7.99
N ARG A 288 17.15 2.29 8.13
CA ARG A 288 17.33 3.11 9.33
C ARG A 288 15.98 3.40 10.00
N ARG A 289 16.02 3.55 11.32
CA ARG A 289 14.85 4.06 12.09
C ARG A 289 14.62 5.53 11.73
N GLY A 290 13.39 6.00 11.97
CA GLY A 290 13.01 7.39 11.71
C GLY A 290 12.34 7.58 10.35
N GLN A 291 11.94 6.49 9.67
CA GLN A 291 11.04 6.58 8.54
C GLN A 291 9.67 7.07 9.00
N VAL A 292 9.07 7.96 8.23
CA VAL A 292 7.77 8.57 8.52
C VAL A 292 6.86 8.42 7.32
N LEU A 293 5.61 8.05 7.57
CA LEU A 293 4.57 8.07 6.56
C LEU A 293 4.14 9.51 6.30
N TYR A 294 4.16 9.93 5.04
CA TYR A 294 3.66 11.23 4.59
C TYR A 294 2.42 11.05 3.74
N VAL A 295 1.49 11.95 3.91
CA VAL A 295 0.32 12.12 3.03
C VAL A 295 0.48 13.43 2.30
N TYR A 296 0.61 13.36 0.99
CA TYR A 296 0.52 14.53 0.12
C TYR A 296 -0.86 14.57 -0.51
N THR A 297 -1.45 15.75 -0.58
CA THR A 297 -2.74 15.99 -1.23
C THR A 297 -2.56 17.05 -2.30
N LYS A 298 -3.07 16.80 -3.50
CA LYS A 298 -3.08 17.77 -4.59
C LYS A 298 -4.43 18.49 -4.59
N ASP A 299 -4.43 19.81 -4.42
CA ASP A 299 -5.66 20.60 -4.46
C ASP A 299 -6.20 20.82 -5.89
N ALA A 300 -7.35 21.49 -6.00
CA ALA A 300 -7.98 21.75 -7.29
C ALA A 300 -7.12 22.65 -8.20
N ASP A 301 -6.28 23.50 -7.61
CA ASP A 301 -5.36 24.38 -8.35
C ASP A 301 -4.04 23.68 -8.72
N GLY A 302 -3.91 22.40 -8.39
CA GLY A 302 -2.72 21.59 -8.65
C GLY A 302 -1.59 21.78 -7.64
N ARG A 303 -1.81 22.53 -6.54
CA ARG A 303 -0.83 22.71 -5.48
C ARG A 303 -0.76 21.46 -4.61
N VAL A 304 0.44 21.12 -4.16
CA VAL A 304 0.68 19.95 -3.33
C VAL A 304 0.89 20.37 -1.89
N HIS A 305 0.09 19.83 -0.99
CA HIS A 305 0.21 19.97 0.46
C HIS A 305 0.71 18.68 1.08
N SER A 306 1.53 18.76 2.13
CA SER A 306 2.05 17.59 2.80
C SER A 306 1.67 17.58 4.28
N ARG A 307 1.40 16.40 4.82
CA ARG A 307 1.20 16.15 6.23
C ARG A 307 2.05 14.96 6.67
N ARG A 308 2.79 15.14 7.76
CA ARG A 308 3.44 14.01 8.44
C ARG A 308 2.38 13.19 9.17
N ASP A 309 2.58 11.89 9.16
CA ASP A 309 1.69 10.96 9.83
C ASP A 309 2.47 10.13 10.87
N VAL A 310 2.42 8.82 10.84
CA VAL A 310 3.03 7.94 11.83
C VAL A 310 4.45 7.51 11.45
N GLY A 311 5.25 7.12 12.45
CA GLY A 311 6.52 6.44 12.24
C GLY A 311 6.29 5.03 11.68
N VAL A 312 7.09 4.65 10.69
CA VAL A 312 6.98 3.37 9.99
C VAL A 312 8.36 2.75 9.75
N PHE A 313 8.38 1.50 9.29
CA PHE A 313 9.61 0.86 8.83
C PHE A 313 9.32 -0.02 7.62
N PHE A 314 9.83 0.41 6.46
CA PHE A 314 9.67 -0.28 5.18
C PHE A 314 11.03 -0.63 4.57
N ILE A 315 11.04 -1.66 3.72
CA ILE A 315 12.17 -1.96 2.84
C ILE A 315 12.33 -0.85 1.80
N PRO A 316 13.55 -0.62 1.28
CA PRO A 316 13.82 0.50 0.39
C PRO A 316 13.17 0.36 -0.98
N MET A 317 12.71 1.48 -1.53
CA MET A 317 12.45 1.64 -2.95
C MET A 317 13.78 1.57 -3.71
N THR A 318 13.84 0.74 -4.73
CA THR A 318 15.04 0.52 -5.56
C THR A 318 14.91 1.20 -6.93
N GLY A 319 15.79 0.88 -7.88
CA GLY A 319 15.75 1.47 -9.21
C GLY A 319 16.24 2.92 -9.24
N ALA A 320 15.56 3.78 -9.98
CA ALA A 320 15.93 5.18 -10.19
C ALA A 320 16.03 5.98 -8.88
N MET A 321 15.27 5.59 -7.84
CA MET A 321 15.35 6.20 -6.51
C MET A 321 16.75 6.09 -5.90
N GLN A 322 17.47 4.99 -6.11
CA GLN A 322 18.82 4.80 -5.58
C GLN A 322 19.91 5.44 -6.44
N GLN A 323 19.65 5.59 -7.76
CA GLN A 323 20.61 6.13 -8.71
C GLN A 323 20.59 7.65 -8.78
N ARG A 324 19.46 8.28 -8.48
CA ARG A 324 19.30 9.73 -8.50
C ARG A 324 19.63 10.30 -7.13
N ARG A 325 20.59 11.21 -7.08
CA ARG A 325 20.76 12.05 -5.89
C ARG A 325 19.51 12.90 -5.72
N ASN A 326 19.12 13.09 -4.44
CA ASN A 326 18.03 14.00 -4.09
C ASN A 326 18.18 15.29 -4.93
N PRO A 327 17.19 15.68 -5.73
CA PRO A 327 17.25 16.97 -6.38
C PRO A 327 17.31 18.03 -5.28
N ALA A 328 18.45 18.71 -5.20
CA ALA A 328 18.69 19.82 -4.29
C ALA A 328 17.74 20.98 -4.55
#